data_6aae88aec47e93a3bb0dada1400661d3
#
_entry.id   6aae88aec47e93a3bb0dada1400661d3
#
_cell.length_a   1.000
_cell.length_b   1.000
_cell.length_c   1.000
_cell.angle_alpha   90.00
_cell.angle_beta   90.00
_cell.angle_gamma   90.00
#
_symmetry.space_group_name_H-M   'P 1'
#
loop_
_entity.id
_entity.type
_entity.pdbx_description
1 polymer ?
#
loop_
_entity_poly.entity_id
_entity_poly.type
_entity_poly.pdbx_seq_one_letter_code
_entity_poly.pdbx_strand_id
1 'polypeptide(L)'
;MKSVKKKLLAILLVAVMLIPALSGCGCKSGTNEEGGAATGGTTKVVLNEVAHSLFYAPMYVAIENGYFKEQGIDLELVTGFGADKTMTAVLSGEADIGFMGPETTVYTCNEGASDLVVNFAQLTQRAGNFLVGREADDAFSWEKLKGRDVLGGRDGGMPEMVFEYILKKNGIDPEKDLNIDKSIDFGSTAAAFSGGQGDFSVEFEPGATALEQEGDGYVVASLGVDSGYVPYTAFSAKDSYMKEHPEVIRGFVAALKKGMEYVYSHTPEEIADVIAPQFKDTDKETMAIIIGRYADQDTWKQDLVFEKDAYQLLLDILDEAGQLSARPEYEKLVTTEYAK
;
A
#
# COMPACT_ATOMS: atom_id res chain seq x y z
N MET A 1 -44.91 22.78 31.36
CA MET A 1 -45.05 23.95 32.28
C MET A 1 -43.70 24.62 32.45
N LYS A 2 -43.66 25.92 32.11
CA LYS A 2 -42.75 27.01 32.50
C LYS A 2 -41.23 26.78 32.21
N SER A 3 -40.63 27.35 31.15
CA SER A 3 -40.36 28.80 30.90
C SER A 3 -39.44 29.45 31.93
N VAL A 4 -38.29 29.96 31.43
CA VAL A 4 -37.74 31.31 31.63
C VAL A 4 -36.29 31.28 31.06
N LYS A 5 -35.90 31.80 29.95
CA LYS A 5 -35.70 33.15 29.38
C LYS A 5 -34.80 34.07 30.20
N LYS A 6 -33.83 34.67 29.46
CA LYS A 6 -33.20 36.02 29.62
C LYS A 6 -31.77 35.97 30.22
N LYS A 7 -30.80 36.76 29.81
CA LYS A 7 -30.56 37.80 28.76
C LYS A 7 -29.07 38.17 28.83
N LEU A 8 -28.46 38.43 27.67
CA LEU A 8 -27.68 39.60 27.28
C LEU A 8 -26.74 40.31 28.30
N LEU A 9 -25.47 40.50 28.01
CA LEU A 9 -24.94 41.80 27.63
C LEU A 9 -23.48 41.74 27.13
N ALA A 10 -23.23 42.45 26.06
CA ALA A 10 -21.93 42.71 25.44
C ALA A 10 -21.19 43.83 26.20
N ILE A 11 -19.84 43.79 26.21
CA ILE A 11 -19.02 44.99 26.32
C ILE A 11 -17.80 44.85 25.41
N LEU A 12 -17.76 45.76 24.49
CA LEU A 12 -16.70 46.15 23.56
C LEU A 12 -15.64 46.97 24.32
N LEU A 13 -14.36 46.69 24.13
CA LEU A 13 -13.30 47.65 24.44
C LEU A 13 -12.19 47.59 23.40
N VAL A 14 -12.19 48.61 22.57
CA VAL A 14 -11.14 49.01 21.62
C VAL A 14 -10.03 49.73 22.41
N ALA A 15 -8.79 49.33 22.19
CA ALA A 15 -7.64 50.16 22.51
C ALA A 15 -6.65 50.14 21.35
N VAL A 16 -6.65 51.25 20.63
CA VAL A 16 -5.65 51.67 19.65
C VAL A 16 -4.46 52.24 20.44
N MET A 17 -3.24 51.82 20.13
CA MET A 17 -2.05 52.65 20.42
C MET A 17 -1.00 52.57 19.31
N LEU A 18 -0.56 53.79 19.01
CA LEU A 18 0.28 54.28 17.95
C LEU A 18 1.74 53.78 18.00
N ILE A 19 2.29 53.79 16.80
CA ILE A 19 3.70 53.69 16.39
C ILE A 19 4.55 54.85 16.96
N PRO A 20 5.88 54.71 17.12
CA PRO A 20 6.74 55.52 16.26
C PRO A 20 7.84 54.76 15.53
N ALA A 21 8.03 55.13 14.28
CA ALA A 21 9.16 54.88 13.43
C ALA A 21 10.42 55.55 13.90
N LEU A 22 11.55 54.90 13.81
CA LEU A 22 12.88 55.54 13.79
C LEU A 22 13.74 54.89 12.70
N SER A 23 14.04 55.73 11.75
CA SER A 23 14.96 55.50 10.63
C SER A 23 16.40 55.40 11.11
N GLY A 24 17.15 54.46 10.59
CA GLY A 24 18.58 54.34 10.73
C GLY A 24 19.23 53.80 9.49
N CYS A 25 19.66 54.66 8.61
CA CYS A 25 20.50 54.35 7.46
C CYS A 25 21.92 53.96 7.90
N GLY A 26 22.46 52.87 7.32
CA GLY A 26 23.86 52.48 7.49
C GLY A 26 24.28 51.51 6.40
N CYS A 27 24.73 52.04 5.26
CA CYS A 27 25.45 51.27 4.23
C CYS A 27 26.80 50.79 4.75
N LYS A 28 27.09 49.49 4.57
CA LYS A 28 28.44 49.02 4.24
C LYS A 28 28.39 47.74 3.40
N SER A 29 29.02 47.82 2.24
CA SER A 29 29.36 46.77 1.30
C SER A 29 30.25 45.69 1.93
N GLY A 30 30.10 44.45 1.49
CA GLY A 30 31.07 43.39 1.74
C GLY A 30 30.59 42.03 1.31
N THR A 31 30.98 41.67 0.08
CA THR A 31 31.33 40.32 -0.45
C THR A 31 30.33 39.17 -0.31
N ASN A 32 29.98 38.67 -1.50
CA ASN A 32 29.35 37.40 -1.81
C ASN A 32 30.04 36.20 -1.10
N GLU A 33 29.22 35.38 -0.45
CA GLU A 33 29.41 33.97 -0.42
C GLU A 33 28.05 33.34 -0.74
N GLU A 34 27.95 32.77 -1.94
CA GLU A 34 26.87 31.90 -2.36
C GLU A 34 26.99 30.59 -1.57
N GLY A 35 26.17 30.44 -0.58
CA GLY A 35 25.88 29.20 0.10
C GLY A 35 24.36 29.16 0.28
N GLY A 36 23.65 28.83 -0.79
CA GLY A 36 22.21 28.65 -0.78
C GLY A 36 21.82 27.42 0.06
N ALA A 37 21.69 27.58 1.38
CA ALA A 37 20.88 26.70 2.17
C ALA A 37 19.43 27.03 1.83
N ALA A 38 18.79 26.17 1.05
CA ALA A 38 17.36 26.22 0.83
C ALA A 38 16.66 26.11 2.19
N THR A 39 16.09 27.21 2.67
CA THR A 39 15.12 27.21 3.76
C THR A 39 13.78 26.69 3.21
N GLY A 40 13.76 25.44 2.74
CA GLY A 40 12.56 24.76 2.34
C GLY A 40 11.86 24.24 3.58
N GLY A 41 10.69 24.80 3.90
CA GLY A 41 9.77 24.15 4.84
C GLY A 41 9.41 22.76 4.33
N THR A 42 9.19 21.82 5.25
CA THR A 42 8.70 20.48 4.90
C THR A 42 7.27 20.58 4.37
N THR A 43 6.98 19.83 3.29
CA THR A 43 5.61 19.69 2.76
C THR A 43 4.93 18.51 3.46
N LYS A 44 3.78 18.76 4.10
CA LYS A 44 2.99 17.67 4.66
C LYS A 44 2.35 16.87 3.53
N VAL A 45 2.48 15.54 3.59
CA VAL A 45 1.91 14.59 2.64
C VAL A 45 1.20 13.49 3.41
N VAL A 46 -0.07 13.27 3.10
CA VAL A 46 -0.88 12.18 3.67
C VAL A 46 -0.85 11.00 2.73
N LEU A 47 -0.25 9.90 3.19
CA LEU A 47 -0.24 8.61 2.51
C LEU A 47 -1.27 7.69 3.15
N ASN A 48 -2.26 7.23 2.38
CA ASN A 48 -3.18 6.20 2.82
C ASN A 48 -2.76 4.85 2.26
N GLU A 49 -2.41 3.90 3.14
CA GLU A 49 -2.05 2.53 2.79
C GLU A 49 -3.25 1.58 2.92
N VAL A 50 -3.36 0.62 2.01
CA VAL A 50 -4.46 -0.36 1.97
C VAL A 50 -4.50 -1.26 3.22
N ALA A 51 -3.35 -1.61 3.76
CA ALA A 51 -3.16 -2.44 4.94
C ALA A 51 -1.80 -2.15 5.56
N HIS A 52 -1.68 -2.30 6.88
CA HIS A 52 -0.40 -2.21 7.58
C HIS A 52 0.26 -3.59 7.61
N SER A 53 1.27 -3.82 6.76
CA SER A 53 1.82 -5.16 6.53
C SER A 53 3.32 -5.15 6.24
N LEU A 54 4.04 -6.12 6.81
CA LEU A 54 5.46 -6.39 6.51
C LEU A 54 5.73 -6.62 5.02
N PHE A 55 4.71 -6.91 4.23
CA PHE A 55 4.73 -6.97 2.79
C PHE A 55 5.27 -5.68 2.13
N TYR A 56 5.16 -4.56 2.83
CA TYR A 56 5.57 -3.24 2.38
C TYR A 56 6.87 -2.74 3.04
N ALA A 57 7.72 -3.64 3.50
CA ALA A 57 8.96 -3.34 4.24
C ALA A 57 9.80 -2.20 3.63
N PRO A 58 10.03 -2.08 2.30
CA PRO A 58 10.82 -0.97 1.75
C PRO A 58 10.23 0.42 2.04
N MET A 59 8.90 0.54 2.08
CA MET A 59 8.22 1.78 2.43
C MET A 59 8.46 2.15 3.90
N TYR A 60 8.34 1.18 4.81
CA TYR A 60 8.58 1.43 6.23
C TYR A 60 10.04 1.72 6.53
N VAL A 61 10.97 1.08 5.83
CA VAL A 61 12.41 1.44 5.89
C VAL A 61 12.61 2.90 5.48
N ALA A 62 11.94 3.35 4.42
CA ALA A 62 12.04 4.74 3.98
C ALA A 62 11.47 5.73 5.04
N ILE A 63 10.43 5.33 5.76
CA ILE A 63 9.84 6.11 6.86
C ILE A 63 10.80 6.16 8.05
N GLU A 64 11.22 5.01 8.57
CA GLU A 64 12.01 4.93 9.80
C GLU A 64 13.42 5.50 9.65
N ASN A 65 14.05 5.32 8.49
CA ASN A 65 15.34 5.93 8.18
C ASN A 65 15.25 7.42 7.83
N GLY A 66 14.03 7.99 7.79
CA GLY A 66 13.82 9.42 7.56
C GLY A 66 14.06 9.87 6.12
N TYR A 67 14.05 8.95 5.13
CA TYR A 67 14.32 9.29 3.74
C TYR A 67 13.28 10.25 3.13
N PHE A 68 12.02 10.20 3.58
CA PHE A 68 11.01 11.19 3.20
C PHE A 68 11.35 12.60 3.75
N LYS A 69 11.83 12.68 4.99
CA LYS A 69 12.25 13.96 5.61
C LYS A 69 13.45 14.57 4.88
N GLU A 70 14.38 13.74 4.40
CA GLU A 70 15.51 14.20 3.59
C GLU A 70 15.07 14.84 2.26
N GLN A 71 13.89 14.44 1.75
CA GLN A 71 13.26 15.02 0.57
C GLN A 71 12.34 16.23 0.90
N GLY A 72 12.35 16.69 2.13
CA GLY A 72 11.46 17.78 2.57
C GLY A 72 9.99 17.38 2.70
N ILE A 73 9.71 16.07 2.86
CA ILE A 73 8.36 15.54 3.03
C ILE A 73 8.14 15.18 4.50
N ASP A 74 7.10 15.79 5.11
CA ASP A 74 6.56 15.38 6.39
C ASP A 74 5.40 14.42 6.16
N LEU A 75 5.72 13.11 6.17
CA LEU A 75 4.78 12.05 5.82
C LEU A 75 3.88 11.70 6.99
N GLU A 76 2.57 11.79 6.78
CA GLU A 76 1.54 11.21 7.65
C GLU A 76 1.03 9.91 7.02
N LEU A 77 1.23 8.78 7.71
CA LEU A 77 0.75 7.47 7.27
C LEU A 77 -0.58 7.15 7.93
N VAL A 78 -1.58 6.79 7.11
CA VAL A 78 -2.92 6.39 7.55
C VAL A 78 -3.25 5.04 6.93
N THR A 79 -3.75 4.10 7.72
CA THR A 79 -4.19 2.78 7.21
C THR A 79 -5.68 2.82 6.88
N GLY A 80 -6.04 2.53 5.63
CA GLY A 80 -7.42 2.55 5.12
C GLY A 80 -8.21 1.28 5.41
N PHE A 81 -7.52 0.14 5.62
CA PHE A 81 -8.15 -1.18 5.80
C PHE A 81 -9.07 -1.58 4.63
N GLY A 82 -8.57 -1.41 3.40
CA GLY A 82 -9.24 -1.80 2.16
C GLY A 82 -8.91 -0.86 1.01
N ALA A 83 -8.78 -1.43 -0.19
CA ALA A 83 -8.40 -0.67 -1.39
C ALA A 83 -9.49 0.35 -1.79
N ASP A 84 -10.76 0.00 -1.60
CA ASP A 84 -11.92 0.88 -1.79
C ASP A 84 -11.89 2.10 -0.85
N LYS A 85 -11.49 1.91 0.41
CA LYS A 85 -11.37 2.99 1.40
C LYS A 85 -10.18 3.89 1.09
N THR A 86 -9.03 3.30 0.73
CA THR A 86 -7.85 4.04 0.32
C THR A 86 -8.13 4.87 -0.94
N MET A 87 -8.78 4.29 -1.96
CA MET A 87 -9.19 5.04 -3.15
C MET A 87 -10.17 6.17 -2.80
N THR A 88 -11.12 5.92 -1.91
CA THR A 88 -12.07 6.94 -1.43
C THR A 88 -11.34 8.11 -0.77
N ALA A 89 -10.33 7.83 0.09
CA ALA A 89 -9.52 8.87 0.73
C ALA A 89 -8.76 9.74 -0.29
N VAL A 90 -8.21 9.12 -1.36
CA VAL A 90 -7.55 9.86 -2.45
C VAL A 90 -8.55 10.71 -3.24
N LEU A 91 -9.68 10.15 -3.63
CA LEU A 91 -10.69 10.86 -4.41
C LEU A 91 -11.30 12.03 -3.63
N SER A 92 -11.55 11.86 -2.33
CA SER A 92 -12.08 12.93 -1.45
C SER A 92 -11.05 14.02 -1.13
N GLY A 93 -9.75 13.73 -1.29
CA GLY A 93 -8.65 14.62 -0.90
C GLY A 93 -8.30 14.54 0.59
N GLU A 94 -8.76 13.50 1.30
CA GLU A 94 -8.30 13.16 2.65
C GLU A 94 -6.89 12.59 2.65
N ALA A 95 -6.47 11.99 1.53
CA ALA A 95 -5.12 11.55 1.27
C ALA A 95 -4.60 12.15 -0.04
N ASP A 96 -3.32 12.53 -0.05
CA ASP A 96 -2.61 13.03 -1.23
C ASP A 96 -2.16 11.87 -2.13
N ILE A 97 -1.70 10.80 -1.49
CA ILE A 97 -1.19 9.58 -2.14
C ILE A 97 -1.92 8.36 -1.57
N GLY A 98 -2.37 7.48 -2.45
CA GLY A 98 -2.88 6.15 -2.10
C GLY A 98 -1.85 5.07 -2.41
N PHE A 99 -1.77 4.07 -1.53
CA PHE A 99 -0.95 2.88 -1.73
C PHE A 99 -1.85 1.64 -1.64
N MET A 100 -2.16 1.05 -2.78
CA MET A 100 -3.17 0.00 -2.92
C MET A 100 -2.99 -0.80 -4.21
N GLY A 101 -3.84 -1.78 -4.43
CA GLY A 101 -3.89 -2.51 -5.70
C GLY A 101 -4.26 -1.58 -6.87
N PRO A 102 -3.52 -1.65 -7.99
CA PRO A 102 -3.72 -0.77 -9.14
C PRO A 102 -5.05 -0.99 -9.89
N GLU A 103 -5.75 -2.10 -9.63
CA GLU A 103 -7.11 -2.36 -10.16
C GLU A 103 -8.08 -1.24 -9.81
N THR A 104 -7.93 -0.62 -8.65
CA THR A 104 -8.80 0.46 -8.20
C THR A 104 -8.76 1.68 -9.13
N THR A 105 -7.61 1.95 -9.76
CA THR A 105 -7.48 3.03 -10.75
C THR A 105 -8.23 2.70 -12.04
N VAL A 106 -8.27 1.42 -12.41
CA VAL A 106 -9.05 0.92 -13.56
C VAL A 106 -10.54 1.04 -13.28
N TYR A 107 -10.99 0.64 -12.09
CA TYR A 107 -12.40 0.76 -11.69
C TYR A 107 -12.88 2.20 -11.72
N THR A 108 -12.18 3.11 -11.05
CA THR A 108 -12.57 4.52 -10.99
C THR A 108 -12.54 5.20 -12.36
N CYS A 109 -11.60 4.84 -13.24
CA CYS A 109 -11.56 5.29 -14.61
C CYS A 109 -12.81 4.82 -15.39
N ASN A 110 -13.18 3.56 -15.24
CA ASN A 110 -14.33 2.97 -15.91
C ASN A 110 -15.67 3.51 -15.37
N GLU A 111 -15.70 3.94 -14.12
CA GLU A 111 -16.83 4.66 -13.50
C GLU A 111 -16.93 6.14 -13.92
N GLY A 112 -15.95 6.63 -14.66
CA GLY A 112 -15.97 7.98 -15.23
C GLY A 112 -15.47 9.07 -14.28
N ALA A 113 -14.49 8.77 -13.44
CA ALA A 113 -13.83 9.76 -12.60
C ALA A 113 -13.34 10.96 -13.43
N SER A 114 -13.69 12.18 -13.00
CA SER A 114 -13.33 13.41 -13.70
C SER A 114 -11.86 13.80 -13.52
N ASP A 115 -11.25 13.42 -12.41
CA ASP A 115 -9.84 13.57 -12.10
C ASP A 115 -9.29 12.17 -11.85
N LEU A 116 -8.52 11.65 -12.81
CA LEU A 116 -8.05 10.27 -12.77
C LEU A 116 -7.00 10.09 -11.66
N VAL A 117 -7.07 8.96 -10.99
CA VAL A 117 -6.00 8.52 -10.10
C VAL A 117 -5.01 7.70 -10.91
N VAL A 118 -3.75 8.14 -10.93
CA VAL A 118 -2.68 7.61 -11.80
C VAL A 118 -1.60 6.97 -10.95
N ASN A 119 -1.19 5.75 -11.34
CA ASN A 119 -0.10 5.03 -10.69
C ASN A 119 1.24 5.63 -11.14
N PHE A 120 2.12 5.95 -10.20
CA PHE A 120 3.42 6.56 -10.48
C PHE A 120 4.64 5.75 -9.99
N ALA A 121 4.41 4.75 -9.11
CA ALA A 121 5.45 3.84 -8.65
C ALA A 121 4.84 2.50 -8.22
N GLN A 122 5.40 1.37 -8.67
CA GLN A 122 4.99 0.03 -8.29
C GLN A 122 5.94 -0.50 -7.21
N LEU A 123 5.42 -0.85 -6.02
CA LEU A 123 6.26 -1.39 -4.95
C LEU A 123 6.39 -2.90 -5.04
N THR A 124 5.28 -3.62 -5.19
CA THR A 124 5.26 -5.08 -5.19
C THR A 124 4.91 -5.64 -6.57
N GLN A 125 5.64 -6.69 -6.96
CA GLN A 125 5.52 -7.34 -8.27
C GLN A 125 5.08 -8.80 -8.16
N ARG A 126 4.70 -9.25 -6.96
CA ARG A 126 4.15 -10.58 -6.68
C ARG A 126 3.05 -10.48 -5.65
N ALA A 127 2.17 -11.47 -5.61
CA ALA A 127 1.17 -11.58 -4.54
C ALA A 127 1.84 -11.75 -3.17
N GLY A 128 1.26 -11.14 -2.15
CA GLY A 128 1.76 -11.21 -0.78
C GLY A 128 1.13 -12.31 0.06
N ASN A 129 0.29 -13.14 -0.53
CA ASN A 129 -0.47 -14.18 0.14
C ASN A 129 0.21 -15.54 0.06
N PHE A 130 -0.11 -16.36 1.05
CA PHE A 130 0.27 -17.76 1.14
C PHE A 130 -0.99 -18.62 1.26
N LEU A 131 -0.95 -19.83 0.71
CA LEU A 131 -1.97 -20.83 0.96
C LEU A 131 -1.57 -21.63 2.20
N VAL A 132 -2.44 -21.64 3.19
CA VAL A 132 -2.27 -22.38 4.44
C VAL A 132 -3.23 -23.59 4.41
N GLY A 133 -2.71 -24.78 4.64
CA GLY A 133 -3.48 -26.02 4.78
C GLY A 133 -3.49 -26.52 6.23
N ARG A 134 -4.39 -27.48 6.53
CA ARG A 134 -4.49 -28.09 7.87
C ARG A 134 -3.30 -28.97 8.22
N GLU A 135 -2.64 -29.52 7.22
CA GLU A 135 -1.50 -30.43 7.35
C GLU A 135 -0.34 -29.94 6.50
N ALA A 136 0.88 -30.18 6.94
CA ALA A 136 2.07 -29.93 6.15
C ALA A 136 2.08 -30.80 4.88
N ASP A 137 2.40 -30.22 3.73
CA ASP A 137 2.41 -30.91 2.45
C ASP A 137 3.53 -30.41 1.53
N ASP A 138 4.72 -30.99 1.66
CA ASP A 138 5.90 -30.66 0.83
C ASP A 138 5.71 -30.99 -0.65
N ALA A 139 4.68 -31.79 -0.99
CA ALA A 139 4.32 -32.16 -2.34
C ALA A 139 2.97 -31.57 -2.76
N PHE A 140 2.67 -30.36 -2.25
CA PHE A 140 1.44 -29.68 -2.61
C PHE A 140 1.34 -29.44 -4.12
N SER A 141 0.12 -29.59 -4.63
CA SER A 141 -0.25 -29.17 -5.97
C SER A 141 -1.66 -28.56 -5.95
N TRP A 142 -1.91 -27.57 -6.78
CA TRP A 142 -3.19 -26.86 -6.85
C TRP A 142 -4.39 -27.78 -7.08
N GLU A 143 -4.20 -28.92 -7.78
CA GLU A 143 -5.27 -29.92 -7.98
C GLU A 143 -5.83 -30.51 -6.69
N LYS A 144 -5.08 -30.45 -5.57
CA LYS A 144 -5.56 -30.92 -4.26
C LYS A 144 -6.67 -30.05 -3.68
N LEU A 145 -6.88 -28.85 -4.25
CA LEU A 145 -7.98 -27.97 -3.85
C LEU A 145 -9.34 -28.42 -4.42
N LYS A 146 -9.37 -29.32 -5.40
CA LYS A 146 -10.64 -29.79 -5.98
C LYS A 146 -11.51 -30.47 -4.93
N GLY A 147 -12.74 -29.97 -4.80
CA GLY A 147 -13.72 -30.43 -3.82
C GLY A 147 -13.48 -29.94 -2.38
N ARG A 148 -12.58 -28.97 -2.20
CA ARG A 148 -12.23 -28.42 -0.88
C ARG A 148 -12.93 -27.09 -0.60
N ASP A 149 -13.03 -26.78 0.70
CA ASP A 149 -13.46 -25.47 1.20
C ASP A 149 -12.25 -24.59 1.45
N VAL A 150 -12.19 -23.44 0.77
CA VAL A 150 -11.07 -22.48 0.87
C VAL A 150 -11.58 -21.13 1.33
N LEU A 151 -10.98 -20.55 2.37
CA LEU A 151 -11.20 -19.17 2.75
C LEU A 151 -10.38 -18.29 1.79
N GLY A 152 -11.04 -17.70 0.78
CA GLY A 152 -10.39 -17.03 -0.35
C GLY A 152 -10.22 -15.53 -0.19
N GLY A 153 -10.82 -14.96 0.87
CA GLY A 153 -10.85 -13.52 1.08
C GLY A 153 -11.93 -12.81 0.26
N ARG A 154 -11.91 -11.48 0.28
CA ARG A 154 -12.99 -10.64 -0.22
C ARG A 154 -13.01 -10.55 -1.76
N ASP A 155 -14.20 -10.65 -2.34
CA ASP A 155 -14.47 -10.57 -3.78
C ASP A 155 -14.00 -9.25 -4.42
N GLY A 156 -13.43 -9.34 -5.63
CA GLY A 156 -13.04 -8.20 -6.48
C GLY A 156 -11.77 -7.46 -6.06
N GLY A 157 -11.03 -7.96 -5.06
CA GLY A 157 -9.71 -7.46 -4.70
C GLY A 157 -8.57 -8.27 -5.35
N MET A 158 -7.39 -7.66 -5.50
CA MET A 158 -6.21 -8.36 -6.05
C MET A 158 -5.93 -9.72 -5.39
N PRO A 159 -6.04 -9.88 -4.07
CA PRO A 159 -5.77 -11.17 -3.43
C PRO A 159 -6.63 -12.31 -3.96
N GLU A 160 -7.93 -12.09 -4.05
CA GLU A 160 -8.89 -13.07 -4.52
C GLU A 160 -8.73 -13.31 -6.03
N MET A 161 -8.65 -12.25 -6.82
CA MET A 161 -8.49 -12.37 -8.28
C MET A 161 -7.20 -13.09 -8.69
N VAL A 162 -6.08 -12.83 -7.97
CA VAL A 162 -4.82 -13.55 -8.22
C VAL A 162 -4.92 -15.01 -7.79
N PHE A 163 -5.62 -15.33 -6.71
CA PHE A 163 -5.88 -16.71 -6.34
C PHE A 163 -6.67 -17.45 -7.43
N GLU A 164 -7.76 -16.87 -7.93
CA GLU A 164 -8.52 -17.45 -9.04
C GLU A 164 -7.69 -17.56 -10.33
N TYR A 165 -6.87 -16.56 -10.63
CA TYR A 165 -5.95 -16.59 -11.77
C TYR A 165 -4.99 -17.78 -11.68
N ILE A 166 -4.42 -18.07 -10.49
CA ILE A 166 -3.58 -19.24 -10.28
C ILE A 166 -4.36 -20.53 -10.48
N LEU A 167 -5.59 -20.63 -9.96
CA LEU A 167 -6.45 -21.80 -10.17
C LEU A 167 -6.70 -22.05 -11.65
N LYS A 168 -7.13 -21.03 -12.40
CA LYS A 168 -7.40 -21.11 -13.84
C LYS A 168 -6.15 -21.50 -14.63
N LYS A 169 -4.99 -20.93 -14.29
CA LYS A 169 -3.68 -21.27 -14.88
C LYS A 169 -3.30 -22.73 -14.67
N ASN A 170 -3.78 -23.36 -13.60
CA ASN A 170 -3.61 -24.78 -13.31
C ASN A 170 -4.77 -25.65 -13.80
N GLY A 171 -5.69 -25.10 -14.62
CA GLY A 171 -6.81 -25.86 -15.20
C GLY A 171 -7.92 -26.18 -14.19
N ILE A 172 -8.05 -25.37 -13.14
CA ILE A 172 -9.07 -25.51 -12.10
C ILE A 172 -10.09 -24.38 -12.28
N ASP A 173 -11.36 -24.75 -12.35
CA ASP A 173 -12.48 -23.80 -12.42
C ASP A 173 -12.84 -23.37 -10.99
N PRO A 174 -12.60 -22.09 -10.62
CA PRO A 174 -12.81 -21.63 -9.25
C PRO A 174 -14.29 -21.68 -8.80
N GLU A 175 -15.24 -21.69 -9.76
CA GLU A 175 -16.67 -21.74 -9.43
C GLU A 175 -17.23 -23.17 -9.34
N LYS A 176 -16.53 -24.18 -9.92
CA LYS A 176 -17.06 -25.53 -10.04
C LYS A 176 -16.24 -26.59 -9.33
N ASP A 177 -14.91 -26.38 -9.28
CA ASP A 177 -14.00 -27.42 -8.81
C ASP A 177 -13.76 -27.37 -7.30
N LEU A 178 -14.03 -26.24 -6.64
CA LEU A 178 -13.88 -26.05 -5.19
C LEU A 178 -14.90 -25.04 -4.67
N ASN A 179 -14.99 -24.92 -3.34
CA ASN A 179 -15.83 -23.91 -2.70
C ASN A 179 -14.93 -22.79 -2.10
N ILE A 180 -15.02 -21.58 -2.66
CA ILE A 180 -14.27 -20.42 -2.16
C ILE A 180 -15.21 -19.54 -1.35
N ASP A 181 -14.97 -19.44 -0.03
CA ASP A 181 -15.67 -18.48 0.81
C ASP A 181 -15.02 -17.08 0.67
N LYS A 182 -15.77 -16.18 0.04
CA LYS A 182 -15.37 -14.78 -0.20
C LYS A 182 -16.01 -13.79 0.78
N SER A 183 -16.68 -14.28 1.83
CA SER A 183 -17.43 -13.46 2.78
C SER A 183 -16.59 -12.95 3.96
N ILE A 184 -15.40 -13.51 4.19
CA ILE A 184 -14.55 -13.22 5.34
C ILE A 184 -13.46 -12.23 4.94
N ASP A 185 -13.38 -11.11 5.64
CA ASP A 185 -12.30 -10.14 5.45
C ASP A 185 -10.93 -10.73 5.85
N PHE A 186 -9.86 -10.41 5.11
CA PHE A 186 -8.50 -10.92 5.36
C PHE A 186 -7.97 -10.72 6.78
N GLY A 187 -8.40 -9.69 7.49
CA GLY A 187 -8.06 -9.51 8.90
C GLY A 187 -8.68 -10.53 9.86
N SER A 188 -9.56 -11.42 9.35
CA SER A 188 -10.30 -12.41 10.15
C SER A 188 -10.16 -13.84 9.61
N THR A 189 -9.52 -14.04 8.45
CA THR A 189 -9.39 -15.38 7.83
C THR A 189 -8.57 -16.33 8.70
N ALA A 190 -7.42 -15.89 9.24
CA ALA A 190 -6.59 -16.69 10.13
C ALA A 190 -7.36 -17.16 11.37
N ALA A 191 -8.12 -16.25 12.02
CA ALA A 191 -8.94 -16.61 13.18
C ALA A 191 -10.10 -17.57 12.82
N ALA A 192 -10.72 -17.39 11.65
CA ALA A 192 -11.76 -18.29 11.16
C ALA A 192 -11.19 -19.68 10.86
N PHE A 193 -10.01 -19.72 10.24
CA PHE A 193 -9.27 -20.95 9.96
C PHE A 193 -8.88 -21.68 11.25
N SER A 194 -8.20 -21.01 12.20
CA SER A 194 -7.88 -21.57 13.52
C SER A 194 -9.14 -22.08 14.26
N GLY A 195 -10.28 -21.37 14.08
CA GLY A 195 -11.59 -21.80 14.57
C GLY A 195 -12.21 -23.01 13.85
N GLY A 196 -11.52 -23.60 12.87
CA GLY A 196 -11.94 -24.84 12.20
C GLY A 196 -12.74 -24.62 10.89
N GLN A 197 -12.82 -23.39 10.35
CA GLN A 197 -13.47 -23.13 9.07
C GLN A 197 -12.49 -23.37 7.90
N GLY A 198 -12.99 -23.92 6.80
CA GLY A 198 -12.21 -24.22 5.59
C GLY A 198 -11.19 -25.35 5.75
N ASP A 199 -10.86 -26.01 4.66
CA ASP A 199 -9.73 -26.94 4.56
C ASP A 199 -8.41 -26.22 4.33
N PHE A 200 -8.49 -25.07 3.60
CA PHE A 200 -7.38 -24.16 3.29
C PHE A 200 -7.79 -22.73 3.51
N SER A 201 -6.80 -21.87 3.70
CA SER A 201 -7.01 -20.42 3.80
C SER A 201 -5.94 -19.66 3.01
N VAL A 202 -6.36 -18.61 2.31
CA VAL A 202 -5.45 -17.65 1.67
C VAL A 202 -5.13 -16.57 2.71
N GLU A 203 -3.87 -16.55 3.16
CA GLU A 203 -3.45 -15.69 4.27
C GLU A 203 -2.38 -14.69 3.85
N PHE A 204 -2.45 -13.51 4.45
CA PHE A 204 -1.32 -12.59 4.50
C PHE A 204 -0.44 -12.85 5.72
N GLU A 205 0.77 -12.32 5.68
CA GLU A 205 1.60 -12.20 6.88
C GLU A 205 1.17 -11.00 7.75
N PRO A 206 1.18 -11.11 9.07
CA PRO A 206 1.75 -12.20 9.87
C PRO A 206 0.80 -13.40 10.12
N GLY A 207 -0.40 -13.41 9.56
CA GLY A 207 -1.41 -14.46 9.81
C GLY A 207 -0.93 -15.86 9.43
N ALA A 208 -0.28 -16.01 8.27
CA ALA A 208 0.27 -17.29 7.84
C ALA A 208 1.34 -17.84 8.82
N THR A 209 2.29 -17.00 9.21
CA THR A 209 3.32 -17.38 10.20
C THR A 209 2.71 -17.67 11.57
N ALA A 210 1.72 -16.91 12.02
CA ALA A 210 1.05 -17.15 13.30
C ALA A 210 0.36 -18.52 13.33
N LEU A 211 -0.36 -18.90 12.27
CA LEU A 211 -0.99 -20.22 12.15
C LEU A 211 0.05 -21.35 12.22
N GLU A 212 1.24 -21.18 11.62
CA GLU A 212 2.32 -22.17 11.71
C GLU A 212 2.90 -22.25 13.12
N GLN A 213 3.14 -21.12 13.78
CA GLN A 213 3.71 -21.08 15.14
C GLN A 213 2.74 -21.65 16.18
N GLU A 214 1.44 -21.47 15.99
CA GLU A 214 0.39 -22.02 16.85
C GLU A 214 0.12 -23.50 16.55
N GLY A 215 0.56 -24.00 15.39
CA GLY A 215 0.33 -25.39 14.96
C GLY A 215 -1.09 -25.62 14.42
N ASP A 216 -1.80 -24.55 14.09
CA ASP A 216 -3.16 -24.58 13.57
C ASP A 216 -3.20 -24.72 12.04
N GLY A 217 -2.07 -24.46 11.36
CA GLY A 217 -1.95 -24.56 9.91
C GLY A 217 -0.49 -24.60 9.45
N TYR A 218 -0.30 -24.85 8.16
CA TYR A 218 1.01 -24.96 7.51
C TYR A 218 0.97 -24.26 6.16
N VAL A 219 1.95 -23.43 5.88
CA VAL A 219 2.10 -22.83 4.54
C VAL A 219 2.46 -23.93 3.55
N VAL A 220 1.59 -24.17 2.56
CA VAL A 220 1.76 -25.22 1.55
C VAL A 220 2.10 -24.64 0.17
N ALA A 221 1.80 -23.37 -0.09
CA ALA A 221 2.14 -22.69 -1.34
C ALA A 221 2.29 -21.18 -1.13
N SER A 222 3.13 -20.55 -1.96
CA SER A 222 3.18 -19.08 -2.10
C SER A 222 2.41 -18.65 -3.35
N LEU A 223 1.36 -17.87 -3.16
CA LEU A 223 0.65 -17.28 -4.29
C LEU A 223 1.58 -16.35 -5.09
N GLY A 224 2.53 -15.71 -4.42
CA GLY A 224 3.51 -14.84 -5.06
C GLY A 224 4.44 -15.56 -6.03
N VAL A 225 4.83 -16.80 -5.72
CA VAL A 225 5.63 -17.64 -6.61
C VAL A 225 4.76 -18.12 -7.78
N ASP A 226 3.57 -18.63 -7.50
CA ASP A 226 2.75 -19.33 -8.49
C ASP A 226 2.00 -18.39 -9.45
N SER A 227 1.66 -17.16 -9.01
CA SER A 227 1.14 -16.13 -9.90
C SER A 227 2.17 -15.65 -10.93
N GLY A 228 3.46 -15.71 -10.57
CA GLY A 228 4.51 -15.04 -11.31
C GLY A 228 4.55 -13.53 -10.99
N TYR A 229 5.09 -12.74 -11.91
CA TYR A 229 5.14 -11.29 -11.76
C TYR A 229 3.80 -10.66 -12.12
N VAL A 230 3.09 -10.17 -11.11
CA VAL A 230 1.83 -9.43 -11.24
C VAL A 230 1.96 -8.07 -10.56
N PRO A 231 1.43 -6.98 -11.13
CA PRO A 231 1.47 -5.67 -10.46
C PRO A 231 0.48 -5.70 -9.30
N TYR A 232 1.00 -5.90 -8.08
CA TYR A 232 0.13 -6.19 -6.94
C TYR A 232 -0.23 -4.96 -6.11
N THR A 233 0.76 -4.10 -5.78
CA THR A 233 0.50 -2.80 -5.15
C THR A 233 1.33 -1.70 -5.77
N ALA A 234 0.71 -0.53 -5.91
CA ALA A 234 1.32 0.66 -6.47
C ALA A 234 0.93 1.93 -5.69
N PHE A 235 1.80 2.93 -5.73
CA PHE A 235 1.49 4.27 -5.27
C PHE A 235 0.80 5.04 -6.39
N SER A 236 -0.28 5.71 -6.04
CA SER A 236 -1.10 6.47 -6.96
C SER A 236 -1.56 7.80 -6.36
N ALA A 237 -1.79 8.79 -7.19
CA ALA A 237 -2.31 10.08 -6.80
C ALA A 237 -3.23 10.64 -7.90
N LYS A 238 -4.05 11.64 -7.57
CA LYS A 238 -4.82 12.34 -8.59
C LYS A 238 -3.89 13.01 -9.60
N ASP A 239 -4.25 12.98 -10.88
CA ASP A 239 -3.50 13.62 -11.96
C ASP A 239 -3.32 15.13 -11.71
N SER A 240 -4.35 15.80 -11.17
CA SER A 240 -4.27 17.19 -10.74
C SER A 240 -3.20 17.42 -9.67
N TYR A 241 -3.17 16.56 -8.63
CA TYR A 241 -2.19 16.67 -7.54
C TYR A 241 -0.76 16.50 -8.05
N MET A 242 -0.51 15.51 -8.92
CA MET A 242 0.82 15.28 -9.48
C MET A 242 1.31 16.45 -10.35
N LYS A 243 0.38 17.11 -11.07
CA LYS A 243 0.70 18.30 -11.87
C LYS A 243 0.97 19.53 -11.03
N GLU A 244 0.28 19.68 -9.91
CA GLU A 244 0.45 20.80 -8.97
C GLU A 244 1.69 20.63 -8.08
N HIS A 245 2.08 19.36 -7.77
CA HIS A 245 3.15 19.02 -6.83
C HIS A 245 4.17 18.02 -7.41
N PRO A 246 4.71 18.23 -8.62
CA PRO A 246 5.62 17.25 -9.26
C PRO A 246 6.90 17.03 -8.46
N GLU A 247 7.38 18.03 -7.70
CA GLU A 247 8.54 17.93 -6.83
C GLU A 247 8.29 17.01 -5.64
N VAL A 248 7.07 17.01 -5.09
CA VAL A 248 6.67 16.11 -3.99
C VAL A 248 6.71 14.65 -4.49
N ILE A 249 6.15 14.39 -5.67
CA ILE A 249 6.15 13.02 -6.24
C ILE A 249 7.58 12.56 -6.53
N ARG A 250 8.46 13.42 -7.08
CA ARG A 250 9.89 13.08 -7.29
C ARG A 250 10.59 12.77 -5.98
N GLY A 251 10.39 13.61 -4.96
CA GLY A 251 10.97 13.39 -3.62
C GLY A 251 10.44 12.11 -2.98
N PHE A 252 9.13 11.84 -3.13
CA PHE A 252 8.50 10.63 -2.61
C PHE A 252 9.12 9.37 -3.24
N VAL A 253 9.23 9.32 -4.56
CA VAL A 253 9.86 8.20 -5.27
C VAL A 253 11.35 8.07 -4.93
N ALA A 254 12.08 9.19 -4.79
CA ALA A 254 13.49 9.15 -4.37
C ALA A 254 13.67 8.56 -2.96
N ALA A 255 12.76 8.86 -2.03
CA ALA A 255 12.75 8.24 -0.70
C ALA A 255 12.48 6.74 -0.77
N LEU A 256 11.49 6.31 -1.58
CA LEU A 256 11.19 4.89 -1.79
C LEU A 256 12.36 4.13 -2.39
N LYS A 257 13.07 4.70 -3.38
CA LYS A 257 14.27 4.08 -3.98
C LYS A 257 15.35 3.81 -2.93
N LYS A 258 15.58 4.74 -2.00
CA LYS A 258 16.50 4.51 -0.87
C LYS A 258 16.03 3.39 0.05
N GLY A 259 14.74 3.32 0.36
CA GLY A 259 14.15 2.22 1.12
C GLY A 259 14.33 0.87 0.42
N MET A 260 14.16 0.87 -0.90
CA MET A 260 14.38 -0.31 -1.74
C MET A 260 15.86 -0.74 -1.75
N GLU A 261 16.80 0.20 -1.97
CA GLU A 261 18.24 -0.06 -1.90
C GLU A 261 18.65 -0.65 -0.55
N TYR A 262 18.06 -0.13 0.55
CA TYR A 262 18.32 -0.65 1.88
C TYR A 262 17.89 -2.12 1.98
N VAL A 263 16.66 -2.46 1.58
CA VAL A 263 16.12 -3.82 1.67
C VAL A 263 16.93 -4.82 0.84
N TYR A 264 17.40 -4.41 -0.35
CA TYR A 264 18.24 -5.28 -1.20
C TYR A 264 19.69 -5.43 -0.73
N SER A 265 20.15 -4.60 0.22
CA SER A 265 21.55 -4.59 0.69
C SER A 265 21.70 -5.07 2.14
N HIS A 266 20.60 -5.36 2.85
CA HIS A 266 20.64 -5.76 4.27
C HIS A 266 19.91 -7.09 4.49
N THR A 267 20.23 -7.73 5.61
CA THR A 267 19.58 -8.99 6.01
C THR A 267 18.16 -8.76 6.51
N PRO A 268 17.29 -9.78 6.49
CA PRO A 268 15.96 -9.69 7.07
C PRO A 268 15.93 -9.21 8.52
N GLU A 269 16.92 -9.60 9.32
CA GLU A 269 17.07 -9.19 10.72
C GLU A 269 17.38 -7.69 10.83
N GLU A 270 18.30 -7.17 10.00
CA GLU A 270 18.64 -5.76 9.96
C GLU A 270 17.44 -4.90 9.50
N ILE A 271 16.65 -5.41 8.55
CA ILE A 271 15.43 -4.77 8.10
C ILE A 271 14.39 -4.77 9.22
N ALA A 272 14.19 -5.91 9.89
CA ALA A 272 13.28 -6.05 11.03
C ALA A 272 13.64 -5.07 12.16
N ASP A 273 14.94 -4.88 12.45
CA ASP A 273 15.42 -3.93 13.45
C ASP A 273 15.01 -2.50 13.13
N VAL A 274 15.09 -2.09 11.86
CA VAL A 274 14.72 -0.75 11.41
C VAL A 274 13.21 -0.52 11.51
N ILE A 275 12.39 -1.47 11.02
CA ILE A 275 10.94 -1.27 10.93
C ILE A 275 10.16 -1.70 12.17
N ALA A 276 10.84 -2.24 13.21
CA ALA A 276 10.21 -2.65 14.47
C ALA A 276 9.30 -1.57 15.12
N PRO A 277 9.59 -0.25 15.04
CA PRO A 277 8.70 0.76 15.58
C PRO A 277 7.29 0.76 14.95
N GLN A 278 7.15 0.28 13.71
CA GLN A 278 5.89 0.16 12.99
C GLN A 278 5.08 -1.07 13.45
N PHE A 279 5.73 -2.16 13.86
CA PHE A 279 5.12 -3.47 14.14
C PHE A 279 5.32 -3.92 15.59
N LYS A 280 4.79 -3.16 16.55
CA LYS A 280 5.01 -3.35 17.99
C LYS A 280 4.46 -4.67 18.55
N ASP A 281 3.47 -5.23 17.88
CA ASP A 281 2.79 -6.46 18.28
C ASP A 281 3.43 -7.73 17.68
N THR A 282 4.46 -7.58 16.82
CA THR A 282 5.19 -8.68 16.20
C THR A 282 6.65 -8.63 16.69
N ASP A 283 7.16 -9.74 17.21
CA ASP A 283 8.55 -9.83 17.62
C ASP A 283 9.51 -9.82 16.42
N LYS A 284 10.76 -9.42 16.65
CA LYS A 284 11.74 -9.21 15.58
C LYS A 284 12.14 -10.50 14.86
N GLU A 285 12.14 -11.63 15.54
CA GLU A 285 12.46 -12.93 14.95
C GLU A 285 11.37 -13.33 13.95
N THR A 286 10.11 -13.20 14.34
CA THR A 286 8.95 -13.40 13.44
C THR A 286 8.97 -12.41 12.27
N MET A 287 9.28 -11.13 12.50
CA MET A 287 9.43 -10.15 11.42
C MET A 287 10.52 -10.55 10.43
N ALA A 288 11.68 -11.01 10.90
CA ALA A 288 12.78 -11.43 10.03
C ALA A 288 12.40 -12.64 9.18
N ILE A 289 11.70 -13.62 9.75
CA ILE A 289 11.17 -14.77 8.99
C ILE A 289 10.24 -14.31 7.85
N ILE A 290 9.30 -13.42 8.15
CA ILE A 290 8.35 -12.89 7.18
C ILE A 290 9.04 -12.08 6.07
N ILE A 291 9.97 -11.18 6.45
CA ILE A 291 10.75 -10.39 5.51
C ILE A 291 11.58 -11.29 4.59
N GLY A 292 12.19 -12.34 5.17
CA GLY A 292 12.93 -13.36 4.42
C GLY A 292 12.06 -14.05 3.37
N ARG A 293 10.85 -14.48 3.72
CA ARG A 293 9.89 -15.07 2.78
C ARG A 293 9.56 -14.13 1.61
N TYR A 294 9.34 -12.85 1.90
CA TYR A 294 9.07 -11.87 0.86
C TYR A 294 10.28 -11.55 -0.01
N ALA A 295 11.48 -11.55 0.57
CA ALA A 295 12.72 -11.38 -0.19
C ALA A 295 12.99 -12.59 -1.11
N ASP A 296 12.85 -13.82 -0.58
CA ASP A 296 13.11 -15.06 -1.31
C ASP A 296 12.18 -15.25 -2.52
N GLN A 297 10.94 -14.76 -2.44
CA GLN A 297 10.03 -14.80 -3.58
C GLN A 297 10.15 -13.61 -4.55
N ASP A 298 11.15 -12.71 -4.36
CA ASP A 298 11.36 -11.51 -5.18
C ASP A 298 10.10 -10.61 -5.25
N THR A 299 9.58 -10.28 -4.06
CA THR A 299 8.32 -9.54 -3.91
C THR A 299 8.40 -8.12 -4.44
N TRP A 300 9.53 -7.44 -4.23
CA TRP A 300 9.62 -6.00 -4.41
C TRP A 300 10.18 -5.62 -5.78
N LYS A 301 9.56 -4.64 -6.41
CA LYS A 301 9.95 -4.10 -7.72
C LYS A 301 11.10 -3.10 -7.55
N GLN A 302 12.34 -3.55 -7.76
CA GLN A 302 13.55 -2.82 -7.42
C GLN A 302 13.64 -1.41 -8.03
N ASP A 303 13.20 -1.24 -9.28
CA ASP A 303 13.21 0.03 -9.99
C ASP A 303 11.95 0.88 -9.81
N LEU A 304 10.91 0.34 -9.14
CA LEU A 304 9.59 0.93 -8.94
C LEU A 304 8.81 1.22 -10.24
N VAL A 305 9.30 0.81 -11.39
CA VAL A 305 8.68 1.09 -12.69
C VAL A 305 7.48 0.17 -12.93
N PHE A 306 6.30 0.76 -13.11
CA PHE A 306 5.12 0.01 -13.50
C PHE A 306 5.11 -0.16 -15.02
N GLU A 307 5.57 -1.32 -15.49
CA GLU A 307 5.75 -1.60 -16.91
C GLU A 307 4.42 -1.83 -17.64
N LYS A 308 4.41 -1.56 -18.94
CA LYS A 308 3.22 -1.71 -19.79
C LYS A 308 2.73 -3.16 -19.86
N ASP A 309 3.64 -4.13 -19.90
CA ASP A 309 3.29 -5.54 -19.95
C ASP A 309 2.64 -6.00 -18.63
N ALA A 310 3.12 -5.48 -17.49
CA ALA A 310 2.50 -5.71 -16.20
C ALA A 310 1.08 -5.12 -16.13
N TYR A 311 0.88 -3.93 -16.69
CA TYR A 311 -0.46 -3.33 -16.77
C TYR A 311 -1.41 -4.15 -17.67
N GLN A 312 -0.93 -4.70 -18.79
CA GLN A 312 -1.74 -5.59 -19.62
C GLN A 312 -2.14 -6.85 -18.86
N LEU A 313 -1.20 -7.46 -18.12
CA LEU A 313 -1.50 -8.61 -17.27
C LEU A 313 -2.55 -8.26 -16.19
N LEU A 314 -2.47 -7.08 -15.58
CA LEU A 314 -3.51 -6.61 -14.66
C LEU A 314 -4.89 -6.61 -15.34
N LEU A 315 -4.99 -6.03 -16.53
CA LEU A 315 -6.25 -6.00 -17.27
C LEU A 315 -6.75 -7.41 -17.65
N ASP A 316 -5.83 -8.34 -17.95
CA ASP A 316 -6.19 -9.72 -18.25
C ASP A 316 -6.73 -10.44 -17.00
N ILE A 317 -6.12 -10.25 -15.85
CA ILE A 317 -6.60 -10.81 -14.57
C ILE A 317 -7.99 -10.23 -14.23
N LEU A 318 -8.21 -8.93 -14.40
CA LEU A 318 -9.51 -8.30 -14.18
C LEU A 318 -10.59 -8.82 -15.12
N ASP A 319 -10.24 -9.05 -16.39
CA ASP A 319 -11.15 -9.59 -17.42
C ASP A 319 -11.53 -11.04 -17.09
N GLU A 320 -10.55 -11.88 -16.75
CA GLU A 320 -10.77 -13.25 -16.33
C GLU A 320 -11.60 -13.40 -15.05
N ALA A 321 -11.50 -12.41 -14.14
CA ALA A 321 -12.32 -12.33 -12.94
C ALA A 321 -13.72 -11.74 -13.20
N GLY A 322 -14.02 -11.31 -14.46
CA GLY A 322 -15.29 -10.67 -14.79
C GLY A 322 -15.46 -9.25 -14.19
N GLN A 323 -14.38 -8.65 -13.72
CA GLN A 323 -14.37 -7.33 -13.05
C GLN A 323 -14.02 -6.18 -14.01
N LEU A 324 -13.78 -6.44 -15.31
CA LEU A 324 -13.36 -5.46 -16.29
C LEU A 324 -14.50 -5.04 -17.20
N SER A 325 -14.96 -3.80 -17.10
CA SER A 325 -16.00 -3.26 -18.01
C SER A 325 -15.42 -2.63 -19.29
N ALA A 326 -14.20 -2.08 -19.22
CA ALA A 326 -13.45 -1.56 -20.37
C ALA A 326 -11.95 -1.62 -20.07
N ARG A 327 -11.12 -1.63 -21.15
CA ARG A 327 -9.65 -1.62 -21.04
C ARG A 327 -9.11 -0.20 -21.22
N PRO A 328 -8.86 0.58 -20.16
CA PRO A 328 -8.25 1.90 -20.29
C PRO A 328 -6.84 1.81 -20.86
N GLU A 329 -6.44 2.85 -21.60
CA GLU A 329 -5.08 2.95 -22.12
C GLU A 329 -4.07 3.11 -20.96
N TYR A 330 -2.91 2.47 -21.09
CA TYR A 330 -1.83 2.51 -20.11
C TYR A 330 -1.44 3.93 -19.71
N GLU A 331 -1.28 4.80 -20.70
CA GLU A 331 -0.84 6.18 -20.56
C GLU A 331 -1.84 7.08 -19.80
N LYS A 332 -3.08 6.60 -19.61
CA LYS A 332 -4.08 7.28 -18.78
C LYS A 332 -3.95 7.00 -17.30
N LEU A 333 -3.49 5.79 -16.95
CA LEU A 333 -3.51 5.30 -15.57
C LEU A 333 -2.12 4.99 -15.00
N VAL A 334 -1.06 5.11 -15.82
CA VAL A 334 0.32 4.88 -15.39
C VAL A 334 1.24 5.94 -15.95
N THR A 335 2.10 6.48 -15.09
CA THR A 335 3.25 7.28 -15.49
C THR A 335 4.53 6.66 -14.95
N THR A 336 5.58 6.62 -15.76
CA THR A 336 6.91 6.16 -15.36
C THR A 336 7.91 7.30 -15.22
N GLU A 337 7.45 8.54 -15.38
CA GLU A 337 8.31 9.74 -15.37
C GLU A 337 9.12 9.87 -14.07
N TYR A 338 8.53 9.48 -12.94
CA TYR A 338 9.14 9.65 -11.62
C TYR A 338 9.97 8.44 -11.17
N ALA A 339 9.66 7.26 -11.70
CA ALA A 339 10.35 6.01 -11.35
C ALA A 339 11.62 5.74 -12.20
N LYS A 340 11.70 6.32 -13.40
CA LYS A 340 12.86 6.21 -14.31
C LYS A 340 14.03 7.10 -13.95
#